data_a58c253776c138803487d3d68eceb558
#
_entry.id   a58c253776c138803487d3d68eceb558
#
_cell.length_a   1.000
_cell.length_b   1.000
_cell.length_c   1.000
_cell.angle_alpha   90.00
_cell.angle_beta   90.00
_cell.angle_gamma   90.00
#
_symmetry.space_group_name_H-M   'P 1'
#
loop_
_entity.id
_entity.type
_entity.pdbx_description
1 polymer ?
#
loop_
_entity_poly.entity_id
_entity_poly.type
_entity_poly.pdbx_seq_one_letter_code
_entity_poly.pdbx_strand_id
1 'polypeptide(L)'
;MRSILRPFLIATLFIGCLATAATAQSFEGVLEFTKTTGPVVTSYKYYVKGERIRIEEISARGEVQGIMLVDTRDKTVTAISPERKLYMDVPNMRLPKDVETTVQKTSDMKDMAGYKCEKWVVKSGPEDRVLTYWVAADAFDFFVPLLETLNRKDEQAVFFLEIKDNKGVFPMLGIEQKSDGAEVSRLEVKKVTKGAQKPSLFEIPAGFNKFERN
;
A
#
# COMPACT_ATOMS: atom_id res chain seq x y z
N MET A 1 28.35 28.41 75.99
CA MET A 1 28.16 27.22 75.11
C MET A 1 27.23 27.59 73.98
N ARG A 2 27.75 27.84 72.78
CA ARG A 2 26.95 28.20 71.57
C ARG A 2 26.85 27.00 70.64
N SER A 3 25.64 26.47 70.48
CA SER A 3 25.32 25.38 69.58
C SER A 3 25.11 25.93 68.17
N ILE A 4 25.91 25.49 67.20
CA ILE A 4 25.83 25.87 65.80
C ILE A 4 24.98 24.82 65.08
N LEU A 5 23.76 25.19 64.68
CA LEU A 5 22.87 24.35 63.84
C LEU A 5 23.26 24.53 62.37
N ARG A 6 23.71 23.46 61.72
CA ARG A 6 24.00 23.43 60.27
C ARG A 6 22.71 23.04 59.52
N PRO A 7 22.26 23.76 58.49
CA PRO A 7 21.17 23.32 57.67
C PRO A 7 21.67 22.28 56.62
N PHE A 8 21.02 21.14 56.58
CA PHE A 8 21.17 20.12 55.54
C PHE A 8 20.40 20.57 54.30
N LEU A 9 21.12 20.84 53.20
CA LEU A 9 20.54 21.16 51.89
C LEU A 9 20.25 19.86 51.16
N ILE A 10 18.97 19.48 51.09
CA ILE A 10 18.52 18.32 50.29
C ILE A 10 18.35 18.80 48.84
N ALA A 11 19.27 18.43 47.97
CA ALA A 11 19.18 18.64 46.52
C ALA A 11 18.29 17.55 45.94
N THR A 12 17.05 17.87 45.63
CA THR A 12 16.10 16.99 44.92
C THR A 12 16.46 16.96 43.42
N LEU A 13 17.06 15.87 42.96
CA LEU A 13 17.42 15.66 41.58
C LEU A 13 16.12 15.28 40.81
N PHE A 14 15.55 16.21 40.05
CA PHE A 14 14.43 15.94 39.13
C PHE A 14 14.96 15.22 37.87
N ILE A 15 14.83 13.91 37.81
CA ILE A 15 15.08 13.14 36.59
C ILE A 15 13.84 13.31 35.71
N GLY A 16 13.90 14.25 34.75
CA GLY A 16 12.90 14.42 33.72
C GLY A 16 12.96 13.23 32.76
N CYS A 17 11.98 12.32 32.82
CA CYS A 17 11.73 11.34 31.78
C CYS A 17 11.32 12.07 30.49
N LEU A 18 12.24 12.24 29.55
CA LEU A 18 11.91 12.58 28.17
C LEU A 18 11.23 11.36 27.54
N ALA A 19 9.90 11.35 27.58
CA ALA A 19 9.10 10.42 26.77
C ALA A 19 9.32 10.82 25.28
N THR A 20 10.22 10.13 24.60
CA THR A 20 10.28 10.19 23.13
C THR A 20 8.98 9.58 22.61
N ALA A 21 8.08 10.43 22.11
CA ALA A 21 6.93 9.98 21.34
C ALA A 21 7.49 9.23 20.10
N ALA A 22 7.44 7.90 20.14
CA ALA A 22 7.69 7.09 18.96
C ALA A 22 6.55 7.40 17.99
N THR A 23 6.80 8.26 17.01
CA THR A 23 5.91 8.40 15.86
C THR A 23 5.85 7.04 15.19
N ALA A 24 4.66 6.44 15.14
CA ALA A 24 4.45 5.21 14.39
C ALA A 24 4.98 5.47 12.96
N GLN A 25 6.09 4.80 12.64
CA GLN A 25 6.76 5.02 11.36
C GLN A 25 5.92 4.32 10.29
N SER A 26 5.30 5.10 9.38
CA SER A 26 4.60 4.55 8.23
C SER A 26 5.56 3.70 7.38
N PHE A 27 5.03 2.69 6.68
CA PHE A 27 5.84 1.82 5.83
C PHE A 27 6.66 2.64 4.82
N GLU A 28 7.97 2.38 4.77
CA GLU A 28 8.87 2.85 3.71
C GLU A 28 9.64 1.64 3.18
N GLY A 29 9.61 1.42 1.86
CA GLY A 29 10.22 0.24 1.28
C GLY A 29 9.76 -0.10 -0.12
N VAL A 30 10.00 -1.36 -0.52
CA VAL A 30 9.63 -1.92 -1.82
C VAL A 30 8.79 -3.18 -1.63
N LEU A 31 7.67 -3.27 -2.37
CA LEU A 31 6.88 -4.48 -2.50
C LEU A 31 6.99 -4.99 -3.95
N GLU A 32 7.36 -6.26 -4.11
CA GLU A 32 7.42 -6.94 -5.40
C GLU A 32 6.32 -8.01 -5.42
N PHE A 33 5.44 -7.96 -6.43
CA PHE A 33 4.33 -8.89 -6.54
C PHE A 33 3.96 -9.18 -7.99
N THR A 34 3.22 -10.26 -8.18
CA THR A 34 2.64 -10.62 -9.48
C THR A 34 1.12 -10.49 -9.43
N LYS A 35 0.54 -10.08 -10.54
CA LYS A 35 -0.90 -10.16 -10.79
C LYS A 35 -1.14 -11.09 -11.98
N THR A 36 -1.94 -12.13 -11.75
CA THR A 36 -2.39 -13.06 -12.79
C THR A 36 -3.85 -12.75 -13.09
N THR A 37 -4.20 -12.62 -14.37
CA THR A 37 -5.58 -12.46 -14.84
C THR A 37 -5.74 -13.35 -16.08
N GLY A 38 -6.47 -14.45 -15.92
CA GLY A 38 -6.51 -15.50 -16.94
C GLY A 38 -5.09 -16.01 -17.26
N PRO A 39 -4.66 -16.02 -18.54
CA PRO A 39 -3.32 -16.48 -18.91
C PRO A 39 -2.20 -15.43 -18.72
N VAL A 40 -2.56 -14.19 -18.38
CA VAL A 40 -1.61 -13.08 -18.33
C VAL A 40 -1.05 -12.93 -16.93
N VAL A 41 0.28 -12.94 -16.81
CA VAL A 41 1.01 -12.66 -15.57
C VAL A 41 1.79 -11.36 -15.74
N THR A 42 1.52 -10.39 -14.88
CA THR A 42 2.21 -9.10 -14.85
C THR A 42 2.95 -8.96 -13.52
N SER A 43 4.20 -8.53 -13.57
CA SER A 43 5.01 -8.25 -12.38
C SER A 43 4.99 -6.77 -12.06
N TYR A 44 4.94 -6.44 -10.78
CA TYR A 44 4.92 -5.06 -10.29
C TYR A 44 5.94 -4.85 -9.19
N LYS A 45 6.45 -3.61 -9.11
CA LYS A 45 7.20 -3.09 -7.97
C LYS A 45 6.55 -1.81 -7.48
N TYR A 46 6.23 -1.78 -6.19
CA TYR A 46 5.78 -0.57 -5.51
C TYR A 46 6.92 -0.06 -4.62
N TYR A 47 7.41 1.13 -4.92
CA TYR A 47 8.29 1.88 -4.05
C TYR A 47 7.41 2.82 -3.24
N VAL A 48 7.55 2.80 -1.92
CA VAL A 48 6.70 3.57 -1.01
C VAL A 48 7.56 4.47 -0.14
N LYS A 49 7.18 5.74 -0.05
CA LYS A 49 7.77 6.74 0.84
C LYS A 49 6.70 7.69 1.35
N GLY A 50 6.13 7.34 2.51
CA GLY A 50 5.01 8.09 3.07
C GLY A 50 3.81 8.09 2.12
N GLU A 51 3.40 9.27 1.67
CA GLU A 51 2.24 9.47 0.78
C GLU A 51 2.59 9.36 -0.71
N ARG A 52 3.87 9.18 -1.05
CA ARG A 52 4.33 9.04 -2.43
C ARG A 52 4.61 7.59 -2.76
N ILE A 53 3.99 7.11 -3.82
CA ILE A 53 4.13 5.75 -4.30
C ILE A 53 4.56 5.78 -5.78
N ARG A 54 5.60 5.04 -6.11
CA ARG A 54 5.99 4.74 -7.49
C ARG A 54 5.63 3.30 -7.78
N ILE A 55 4.83 3.09 -8.82
CA ILE A 55 4.41 1.78 -9.31
C ILE A 55 5.14 1.53 -10.62
N GLU A 56 5.88 0.44 -10.70
CA GLU A 56 6.50 -0.03 -11.94
C GLU A 56 5.84 -1.31 -12.40
N GLU A 57 5.46 -1.35 -13.68
CA GLU A 57 5.10 -2.57 -14.38
C GLU A 57 6.35 -3.15 -15.03
N ILE A 58 6.62 -4.42 -14.74
CA ILE A 58 7.86 -5.09 -15.15
C ILE A 58 7.53 -6.18 -16.16
N SER A 59 8.20 -6.16 -17.31
CA SER A 59 8.09 -7.20 -18.33
C SER A 59 8.69 -8.53 -17.88
N ALA A 60 8.40 -9.60 -18.61
CA ALA A 60 9.02 -10.90 -18.40
C ALA A 60 10.58 -10.89 -18.56
N ARG A 61 11.13 -9.86 -19.22
CA ARG A 61 12.57 -9.64 -19.37
C ARG A 61 13.18 -8.83 -18.21
N GLY A 62 12.36 -8.38 -17.25
CA GLY A 62 12.80 -7.53 -16.14
C GLY A 62 12.89 -6.04 -16.48
N GLU A 63 12.37 -5.61 -17.63
CA GLU A 63 12.38 -4.22 -18.07
C GLU A 63 11.14 -3.47 -17.56
N VAL A 64 11.31 -2.19 -17.22
CA VAL A 64 10.21 -1.31 -16.82
C VAL A 64 9.41 -0.89 -18.06
N GLN A 65 8.17 -1.38 -18.16
CA GLN A 65 7.24 -1.10 -19.26
C GLN A 65 6.47 0.22 -19.06
N GLY A 66 6.09 0.47 -17.82
CA GLY A 66 5.31 1.64 -17.44
C GLY A 66 5.58 2.02 -15.99
N ILE A 67 5.42 3.31 -15.70
CA ILE A 67 5.57 3.84 -14.35
C ILE A 67 4.33 4.67 -14.03
N MET A 68 3.86 4.58 -12.79
CA MET A 68 2.90 5.52 -12.24
C MET A 68 3.49 6.15 -10.99
N LEU A 69 3.51 7.47 -10.94
CA LEU A 69 3.78 8.23 -9.73
C LEU A 69 2.44 8.62 -9.12
N VAL A 70 2.24 8.27 -7.86
CA VAL A 70 1.01 8.56 -7.13
C VAL A 70 1.37 9.36 -5.90
N ASP A 71 0.72 10.50 -5.73
CA ASP A 71 0.73 11.27 -4.50
C ASP A 71 -0.66 11.17 -3.86
N THR A 72 -0.74 10.49 -2.72
CA THR A 72 -2.02 10.23 -2.05
C THR A 72 -2.51 11.42 -1.24
N ARG A 73 -1.63 12.37 -0.89
CA ARG A 73 -2.00 13.63 -0.25
C ARG A 73 -2.71 14.54 -1.23
N ASP A 74 -2.06 14.78 -2.38
CA ASP A 74 -2.57 15.67 -3.41
C ASP A 74 -3.56 14.98 -4.35
N LYS A 75 -3.77 13.66 -4.17
CA LYS A 75 -4.63 12.79 -5.00
C LYS A 75 -4.30 12.88 -6.48
N THR A 76 -3.01 12.93 -6.81
CA THR A 76 -2.52 13.02 -8.19
C THR A 76 -1.92 11.72 -8.67
N VAL A 77 -2.06 11.44 -9.95
CA VAL A 77 -1.48 10.29 -10.63
C VAL A 77 -0.84 10.76 -11.92
N THR A 78 0.46 10.47 -12.09
CA THR A 78 1.19 10.72 -13.33
C THR A 78 1.62 9.39 -13.94
N ALA A 79 1.19 9.11 -15.16
CA ALA A 79 1.63 7.95 -15.93
C ALA A 79 2.84 8.33 -16.79
N ILE A 80 3.85 7.44 -16.79
CA ILE A 80 5.12 7.66 -17.51
C ILE A 80 5.38 6.45 -18.40
N SER A 81 5.71 6.71 -19.67
CA SER A 81 6.20 5.72 -20.63
C SER A 81 7.71 5.88 -20.75
N PRO A 82 8.53 4.96 -20.17
CA PRO A 82 10.00 5.04 -20.26
C PRO A 82 10.51 4.93 -21.70
N GLU A 83 9.93 4.04 -22.49
CA GLU A 83 10.28 3.80 -23.87
C GLU A 83 10.12 5.06 -24.73
N ARG A 84 8.99 5.77 -24.56
CA ARG A 84 8.65 6.96 -25.34
C ARG A 84 9.22 8.25 -24.75
N LYS A 85 9.74 8.21 -23.53
CA LYS A 85 10.13 9.37 -22.73
C LYS A 85 9.01 10.42 -22.63
N LEU A 86 7.79 9.92 -22.42
CA LEU A 86 6.59 10.75 -22.27
C LEU A 86 5.95 10.54 -20.90
N TYR A 87 5.29 11.58 -20.38
CA TYR A 87 4.44 11.47 -19.22
C TYR A 87 3.12 12.21 -19.41
N MET A 88 2.11 11.83 -18.66
CA MET A 88 0.81 12.51 -18.65
C MET A 88 0.16 12.43 -17.27
N ASP A 89 -0.60 13.46 -16.93
CA ASP A 89 -1.45 13.41 -15.76
C ASP A 89 -2.69 12.55 -16.04
N VAL A 90 -3.00 11.66 -15.11
CA VAL A 90 -4.18 10.78 -15.21
C VAL A 90 -5.30 11.39 -14.38
N PRO A 91 -6.37 11.92 -15.02
CA PRO A 91 -7.47 12.50 -14.27
C PRO A 91 -8.24 11.42 -13.52
N ASN A 92 -8.56 11.70 -12.25
CA ASN A 92 -9.45 10.86 -11.46
C ASN A 92 -10.90 11.31 -11.71
N MET A 93 -11.55 10.74 -12.73
CA MET A 93 -12.91 11.13 -13.16
C MET A 93 -13.96 10.04 -12.92
N ARG A 94 -13.62 8.98 -12.17
CA ARG A 94 -14.58 7.90 -11.91
C ARG A 94 -15.39 8.17 -10.66
N LEU A 95 -16.67 7.85 -10.72
CA LEU A 95 -17.47 7.71 -9.51
C LEU A 95 -17.07 6.41 -8.80
N PRO A 96 -16.97 6.39 -7.46
CA PRO A 96 -16.79 5.16 -6.70
C PRO A 96 -17.87 4.14 -7.10
N LYS A 97 -17.48 2.87 -7.18
CA LYS A 97 -18.43 1.77 -7.35
C LYS A 97 -18.93 1.38 -5.96
N ASP A 98 -20.20 1.54 -5.72
CA ASP A 98 -20.86 1.00 -4.53
C ASP A 98 -21.19 -0.48 -4.79
N VAL A 99 -20.68 -1.36 -3.97
CA VAL A 99 -20.83 -2.82 -4.13
C VAL A 99 -21.42 -3.40 -2.86
N GLU A 100 -22.55 -4.08 -3.00
CA GLU A 100 -23.14 -4.80 -1.90
C GLU A 100 -22.28 -6.02 -1.54
N THR A 101 -21.65 -5.99 -0.35
CA THR A 101 -20.73 -7.03 0.09
C THR A 101 -21.02 -7.56 1.49
N THR A 102 -20.62 -8.79 1.73
CA THR A 102 -20.48 -9.37 3.06
C THR A 102 -19.02 -9.65 3.34
N VAL A 103 -18.52 -9.23 4.50
CA VAL A 103 -17.12 -9.37 4.89
C VAL A 103 -17.02 -10.31 6.08
N GLN A 104 -16.13 -11.30 5.99
CA GLN A 104 -15.80 -12.23 7.05
C GLN A 104 -14.29 -12.21 7.29
N LYS A 105 -13.86 -11.70 8.45
CA LYS A 105 -12.50 -11.86 8.97
C LYS A 105 -12.45 -13.17 9.74
N THR A 106 -11.49 -14.05 9.40
CA THR A 106 -11.37 -15.37 10.02
C THR A 106 -10.16 -15.41 10.95
N SER A 107 -10.07 -16.42 11.82
CA SER A 107 -8.88 -16.68 12.63
C SER A 107 -7.80 -17.50 11.90
N ASP A 108 -8.02 -17.83 10.63
CA ASP A 108 -7.03 -18.56 9.85
C ASP A 108 -5.79 -17.69 9.64
N MET A 109 -4.61 -18.26 9.96
CA MET A 109 -3.32 -17.58 9.82
C MET A 109 -2.40 -18.32 8.85
N LYS A 110 -1.62 -17.58 8.07
CA LYS A 110 -0.61 -18.12 7.15
C LYS A 110 0.60 -17.19 7.08
N ASP A 111 1.79 -17.77 7.03
CA ASP A 111 3.02 -16.99 6.81
C ASP A 111 3.25 -16.77 5.32
N MET A 112 3.38 -15.50 4.90
CA MET A 112 3.59 -15.11 3.50
C MET A 112 4.53 -13.90 3.42
N ALA A 113 5.51 -13.97 2.53
CA ALA A 113 6.48 -12.88 2.29
C ALA A 113 7.16 -12.35 3.58
N GLY A 114 7.31 -13.20 4.62
CA GLY A 114 7.89 -12.83 5.91
C GLY A 114 6.89 -12.24 6.92
N TYR A 115 5.60 -12.26 6.63
CA TYR A 115 4.54 -11.73 7.48
C TYR A 115 3.54 -12.81 7.88
N LYS A 116 3.00 -12.69 9.11
CA LYS A 116 1.81 -13.43 9.51
C LYS A 116 0.58 -12.75 8.94
N CYS A 117 -0.19 -13.47 8.14
CA CYS A 117 -1.35 -12.97 7.44
C CYS A 117 -2.62 -13.63 7.95
N GLU A 118 -3.64 -12.82 8.20
CA GLU A 118 -4.99 -13.24 8.54
C GLU A 118 -5.84 -13.36 7.27
N LYS A 119 -6.72 -14.34 7.20
CA LYS A 119 -7.60 -14.55 6.06
C LYS A 119 -8.90 -13.75 6.19
N TRP A 120 -9.16 -12.90 5.20
CA TRP A 120 -10.41 -12.17 5.06
C TRP A 120 -11.12 -12.61 3.79
N VAL A 121 -12.44 -12.79 3.86
CA VAL A 121 -13.28 -13.20 2.74
C VAL A 121 -14.35 -12.15 2.51
N VAL A 122 -14.44 -11.65 1.28
CA VAL A 122 -15.46 -10.69 0.85
C VAL A 122 -16.28 -11.33 -0.25
N LYS A 123 -17.61 -11.31 -0.11
CA LYS A 123 -18.53 -11.90 -1.07
C LYS A 123 -19.54 -10.87 -1.55
N SER A 124 -19.86 -10.91 -2.82
CA SER A 124 -20.97 -10.18 -3.41
C SER A 124 -21.78 -11.13 -4.29
N GLY A 125 -23.05 -11.33 -3.91
CA GLY A 125 -24.01 -12.10 -4.71
C GLY A 125 -24.33 -11.42 -6.03
N PRO A 126 -24.68 -10.10 -6.02
CA PRO A 126 -24.98 -9.36 -7.25
C PRO A 126 -23.83 -9.35 -8.28
N GLU A 127 -22.58 -9.30 -7.83
CA GLU A 127 -21.42 -9.29 -8.72
C GLU A 127 -20.90 -10.69 -9.08
N ASP A 128 -21.50 -11.76 -8.50
CA ASP A 128 -21.01 -13.15 -8.65
C ASP A 128 -19.51 -13.28 -8.34
N ARG A 129 -19.08 -12.73 -7.18
CA ARG A 129 -17.67 -12.69 -6.78
C ARG A 129 -17.44 -13.10 -5.33
N VAL A 130 -16.34 -13.82 -5.14
CA VAL A 130 -15.74 -14.17 -3.86
C VAL A 130 -14.28 -13.77 -3.90
N LEU A 131 -13.88 -12.85 -3.02
CA LEU A 131 -12.49 -12.44 -2.87
C LEU A 131 -11.94 -12.95 -1.54
N THR A 132 -10.81 -13.62 -1.61
CA THR A 132 -10.06 -14.06 -0.43
C THR A 132 -8.77 -13.28 -0.36
N TYR A 133 -8.57 -12.54 0.74
CA TYR A 133 -7.33 -11.84 1.04
C TYR A 133 -6.62 -12.50 2.21
N TRP A 134 -5.29 -12.63 2.10
CA TRP A 134 -4.42 -12.92 3.22
C TRP A 134 -3.67 -11.64 3.56
N VAL A 135 -4.02 -11.04 4.67
CA VAL A 135 -3.71 -9.66 5.01
C VAL A 135 -2.68 -9.60 6.12
N ALA A 136 -1.60 -8.84 5.90
CA ALA A 136 -0.58 -8.52 6.89
C ALA A 136 -0.81 -7.13 7.48
N ALA A 137 -0.58 -6.98 8.79
CA ALA A 137 -0.60 -5.69 9.48
C ALA A 137 0.83 -5.26 9.80
N ASP A 138 1.27 -4.13 9.21
CA ASP A 138 2.60 -3.55 9.48
C ASP A 138 2.69 -2.11 8.97
N ALA A 139 1.88 -1.23 9.54
CA ALA A 139 1.86 0.19 9.18
C ALA A 139 1.79 0.48 7.66
N PHE A 140 1.03 -0.34 6.91
CA PHE A 140 0.79 -0.15 5.48
C PHE A 140 -0.29 0.93 5.22
N ASP A 141 -0.22 2.04 5.95
CA ASP A 141 -1.21 3.12 5.89
C ASP A 141 -1.35 3.76 4.52
N PHE A 142 -0.35 3.59 3.65
CA PHE A 142 -0.36 4.07 2.28
C PHE A 142 -1.38 3.36 1.38
N PHE A 143 -1.80 2.11 1.72
CA PHE A 143 -2.47 1.25 0.75
C PHE A 143 -3.91 1.67 0.45
N VAL A 144 -4.72 1.93 1.47
CA VAL A 144 -6.10 2.41 1.27
C VAL A 144 -6.11 3.76 0.52
N PRO A 145 -5.34 4.80 0.94
CA PRO A 145 -5.24 6.05 0.17
C PRO A 145 -4.74 5.86 -1.26
N LEU A 146 -3.85 4.89 -1.50
CA LEU A 146 -3.39 4.54 -2.85
C LEU A 146 -4.55 4.02 -3.72
N LEU A 147 -5.35 3.07 -3.20
CA LEU A 147 -6.48 2.51 -3.94
C LEU A 147 -7.53 3.59 -4.26
N GLU A 148 -7.85 4.46 -3.30
CA GLU A 148 -8.75 5.60 -3.47
C GLU A 148 -8.22 6.59 -4.53
N THR A 149 -6.92 6.89 -4.52
CA THR A 149 -6.29 7.81 -5.47
C THR A 149 -6.25 7.23 -6.87
N LEU A 150 -5.90 5.96 -7.01
CA LEU A 150 -5.90 5.27 -8.31
C LEU A 150 -7.30 5.09 -8.87
N ASN A 151 -8.30 4.89 -8.00
CA ASN A 151 -9.71 4.75 -8.32
C ASN A 151 -9.98 3.85 -9.56
N ARG A 152 -9.38 2.66 -9.56
CA ARG A 152 -9.47 1.68 -10.65
C ARG A 152 -10.73 0.83 -10.54
N LYS A 153 -11.18 0.29 -11.68
CA LYS A 153 -12.27 -0.72 -11.76
C LYS A 153 -11.78 -2.14 -11.44
N ASP A 154 -10.66 -2.28 -10.80
CA ASP A 154 -10.11 -3.58 -10.40
C ASP A 154 -10.93 -4.13 -9.25
N GLU A 155 -11.58 -5.27 -9.43
CA GLU A 155 -12.46 -5.87 -8.42
C GLU A 155 -11.71 -6.12 -7.10
N GLN A 156 -10.44 -6.55 -7.16
CA GLN A 156 -9.65 -6.74 -5.95
C GLN A 156 -9.46 -5.43 -5.16
N ALA A 157 -9.30 -4.30 -5.85
CA ALA A 157 -9.19 -2.99 -5.19
C ALA A 157 -10.55 -2.51 -4.66
N VAL A 158 -11.61 -2.63 -5.49
CA VAL A 158 -12.97 -2.19 -5.13
C VAL A 158 -13.46 -2.95 -3.89
N PHE A 159 -13.37 -4.27 -3.89
CA PHE A 159 -13.83 -5.09 -2.76
C PHE A 159 -12.98 -4.91 -1.50
N PHE A 160 -11.69 -4.62 -1.64
CA PHE A 160 -10.83 -4.33 -0.48
C PHE A 160 -11.25 -3.03 0.21
N LEU A 161 -11.70 -2.03 -0.54
CA LEU A 161 -12.17 -0.76 0.00
C LEU A 161 -13.49 -0.90 0.78
N GLU A 162 -14.31 -1.91 0.49
CA GLU A 162 -15.55 -2.20 1.24
C GLU A 162 -15.30 -2.81 2.64
N ILE A 163 -14.07 -3.24 2.93
CA ILE A 163 -13.73 -3.83 4.23
C ILE A 163 -13.59 -2.72 5.27
N LYS A 164 -14.38 -2.78 6.33
CA LYS A 164 -14.20 -1.88 7.49
C LYS A 164 -12.90 -2.23 8.23
N ASP A 165 -12.25 -1.21 8.83
CA ASP A 165 -10.99 -1.37 9.59
C ASP A 165 -9.86 -2.01 8.76
N ASN A 166 -9.73 -1.56 7.51
CA ASN A 166 -8.70 -2.00 6.56
C ASN A 166 -7.45 -1.10 6.54
N LYS A 167 -7.30 -0.16 7.50
CA LYS A 167 -6.14 0.73 7.60
C LYS A 167 -4.91 0.01 8.15
N GLY A 168 -3.73 0.41 7.72
CA GLY A 168 -2.46 -0.13 8.21
C GLY A 168 -2.17 -1.57 7.78
N VAL A 169 -2.97 -2.13 6.86
CA VAL A 169 -2.83 -3.51 6.39
C VAL A 169 -2.59 -3.57 4.88
N PHE A 170 -2.00 -4.69 4.44
CA PHE A 170 -1.75 -4.96 3.01
C PHE A 170 -2.06 -6.43 2.67
N PRO A 171 -2.77 -6.72 1.55
CA PRO A 171 -3.02 -8.09 1.12
C PRO A 171 -1.74 -8.70 0.51
N MET A 172 -1.12 -9.66 1.20
CA MET A 172 0.03 -10.42 0.69
C MET A 172 -0.40 -11.43 -0.37
N LEU A 173 -1.66 -11.83 -0.35
CA LEU A 173 -2.31 -12.62 -1.38
C LEU A 173 -3.76 -12.17 -1.51
N GLY A 174 -4.19 -11.89 -2.74
CA GLY A 174 -5.59 -11.68 -3.11
C GLY A 174 -5.99 -12.67 -4.18
N ILE A 175 -7.10 -13.37 -3.99
CA ILE A 175 -7.66 -14.32 -4.95
C ILE A 175 -9.10 -13.90 -5.24
N GLU A 176 -9.39 -13.64 -6.51
CA GLU A 176 -10.73 -13.36 -6.99
C GLU A 176 -11.27 -14.60 -7.68
N GLN A 177 -12.45 -15.03 -7.27
CA GLN A 177 -13.15 -16.18 -7.83
C GLN A 177 -14.61 -15.82 -8.16
N LYS A 178 -15.21 -16.55 -9.09
CA LYS A 178 -16.65 -16.60 -9.22
C LYS A 178 -17.27 -17.46 -8.10
N SER A 179 -18.58 -17.40 -7.94
CA SER A 179 -19.29 -18.21 -6.94
C SER A 179 -19.17 -19.72 -7.20
N ASP A 180 -18.92 -20.13 -8.44
CA ASP A 180 -18.66 -21.52 -8.82
C ASP A 180 -17.23 -22.01 -8.49
N GLY A 181 -16.37 -21.10 -7.96
CA GLY A 181 -15.00 -21.40 -7.60
C GLY A 181 -13.97 -21.14 -8.70
N ALA A 182 -14.38 -20.75 -9.91
CA ALA A 182 -13.46 -20.43 -10.99
C ALA A 182 -12.61 -19.18 -10.66
N GLU A 183 -11.28 -19.33 -10.64
CA GLU A 183 -10.35 -18.23 -10.37
C GLU A 183 -10.34 -17.24 -11.55
N VAL A 184 -10.55 -15.97 -11.26
CA VAL A 184 -10.56 -14.85 -12.22
C VAL A 184 -9.25 -14.12 -12.22
N SER A 185 -8.76 -13.78 -11.02
CA SER A 185 -7.49 -13.10 -10.85
C SER A 185 -6.81 -13.47 -9.53
N ARG A 186 -5.49 -13.28 -9.50
CA ARG A 186 -4.65 -13.51 -8.32
C ARG A 186 -3.60 -12.41 -8.23
N LEU A 187 -3.46 -11.82 -7.05
CA LEU A 187 -2.34 -10.97 -6.67
C LEU A 187 -1.52 -11.70 -5.61
N GLU A 188 -0.22 -11.81 -5.79
CA GLU A 188 0.66 -12.49 -4.84
C GLU A 188 1.95 -11.71 -4.62
N VAL A 189 2.20 -11.29 -3.38
CA VAL A 189 3.45 -10.64 -2.97
C VAL A 189 4.56 -11.67 -2.91
N LYS A 190 5.65 -11.39 -3.61
CA LYS A 190 6.84 -12.25 -3.67
C LYS A 190 7.90 -11.81 -2.69
N LYS A 191 8.01 -10.48 -2.47
CA LYS A 191 9.03 -9.93 -1.60
C LYS A 191 8.60 -8.58 -1.05
N VAL A 192 8.93 -8.34 0.22
CA VAL A 192 8.86 -7.03 0.88
C VAL A 192 10.24 -6.67 1.38
N THR A 193 10.73 -5.47 1.04
CA THR A 193 12.02 -4.96 1.49
C THR A 193 11.80 -3.61 2.14
N LYS A 194 11.95 -3.54 3.46
CA LYS A 194 11.89 -2.27 4.21
C LYS A 194 13.18 -1.48 4.02
N GLY A 195 13.10 -0.19 3.93
CA GLY A 195 14.25 0.70 3.86
C GLY A 195 13.94 2.02 3.17
N ALA A 196 14.75 3.03 3.50
CA ALA A 196 14.61 4.37 2.97
C ALA A 196 14.68 4.41 1.44
N GLN A 197 13.76 5.14 0.82
CA GLN A 197 13.68 5.30 -0.61
C GLN A 197 14.22 6.67 -1.05
N LYS A 198 14.98 6.70 -2.17
CA LYS A 198 15.53 7.95 -2.70
C LYS A 198 14.40 8.86 -3.19
N PRO A 199 14.37 10.15 -2.82
CA PRO A 199 13.33 11.09 -3.27
C PRO A 199 13.18 11.16 -4.80
N SER A 200 14.28 11.06 -5.55
CA SER A 200 14.29 11.10 -7.02
C SER A 200 13.50 9.97 -7.71
N LEU A 201 13.19 8.88 -6.99
CA LEU A 201 12.32 7.83 -7.52
C LEU A 201 10.88 8.31 -7.74
N PHE A 202 10.46 9.34 -7.03
CA PHE A 202 9.10 9.88 -7.04
C PHE A 202 8.99 11.17 -7.87
N GLU A 203 9.97 11.42 -8.74
CA GLU A 203 10.02 12.56 -9.63
C GLU A 203 9.95 12.10 -11.08
N ILE A 204 9.47 12.98 -11.96
CA ILE A 204 9.50 12.74 -13.41
C ILE A 204 10.96 12.76 -13.86
N PRO A 205 11.45 11.71 -14.55
CA PRO A 205 12.84 11.66 -14.97
C PRO A 205 13.20 12.81 -15.92
N ALA A 206 14.43 13.32 -15.82
CA ALA A 206 14.91 14.38 -16.72
C ALA A 206 14.83 13.95 -18.19
N GLY A 207 14.46 14.87 -19.07
CA GLY A 207 14.35 14.62 -20.52
C GLY A 207 13.07 13.93 -20.96
N PHE A 208 12.06 13.83 -20.08
CA PHE A 208 10.72 13.37 -20.44
C PHE A 208 9.84 14.57 -20.79
N ASN A 209 8.99 14.44 -21.82
CA ASN A 209 8.08 15.46 -22.28
C ASN A 209 6.64 15.16 -21.83
N LYS A 210 5.90 16.21 -21.53
CA LYS A 210 4.48 16.07 -21.21
C LYS A 210 3.68 15.77 -22.49
N PHE A 211 2.87 14.72 -22.43
CA PHE A 211 1.88 14.44 -23.45
C PHE A 211 0.56 15.11 -23.07
N GLU A 212 0.14 16.07 -23.90
CA GLU A 212 -1.17 16.71 -23.74
C GLU A 212 -2.19 16.03 -24.65
N ARG A 213 -3.30 15.64 -24.07
CA ARG A 213 -4.40 15.05 -24.82
C ARG A 213 -5.26 16.19 -25.39
N ASN A 214 -5.16 16.43 -26.70
CA ASN A 214 -6.03 17.36 -27.42
C ASN A 214 -7.47 16.84 -27.41
#